data_f156e97fa4e487accc7eababd3900709
#
_entry.id   f156e97fa4e487accc7eababd3900709
#
_cell.length_a   1.000
_cell.length_b   1.000
_cell.length_c   1.000
_cell.angle_alpha   90.00
_cell.angle_beta   90.00
_cell.angle_gamma   90.00
#
_symmetry.space_group_name_H-M   'P 1'
#
loop_
_entity.id
_entity.type
_entity.pdbx_description
1 polymer ?
#
loop_
_entity_poly.entity_id
_entity_poly.type
_entity_poly.pdbx_seq_one_letter_code
_entity_poly.pdbx_strand_id
1 'polypeptide(L)'
;MAEEKEKKGFFARLKAGLAKTRDNIVESFTDVFGASHIDDDFYENLEETFIMADMGYETTEKVIEGLKQKVEDSHIKEPAACKELVINIIKNQMSVDDSAYDFENKKSVVLVIGVNGVGKTTTIGKLAAQYRQRGKKVLMPQH
;
A
#
# COMPACT_ATOMS: atom_id res chain seq x y z
N MET A 1 5.18 29.52 -5.92
CA MET A 1 4.78 29.78 -4.49
C MET A 1 3.28 29.55 -4.22
N ALA A 2 2.34 29.94 -5.10
CA ALA A 2 0.90 29.69 -4.87
C ALA A 2 0.53 28.20 -5.03
N GLU A 3 1.00 27.52 -6.04
CA GLU A 3 0.73 26.07 -6.27
C GLU A 3 1.28 25.15 -5.16
N GLU A 4 2.39 25.51 -4.55
CA GLU A 4 2.96 24.74 -3.44
C GLU A 4 2.14 24.89 -2.14
N LYS A 5 1.54 26.08 -1.93
CA LYS A 5 0.61 26.31 -0.80
C LYS A 5 -0.71 25.58 -0.97
N GLU A 6 -1.25 25.52 -2.20
CA GLU A 6 -2.49 24.77 -2.49
C GLU A 6 -2.29 23.27 -2.33
N LYS A 7 -1.17 22.72 -2.81
CA LYS A 7 -0.83 21.30 -2.63
C LYS A 7 -0.68 20.94 -1.15
N LYS A 8 0.00 21.76 -0.36
CA LYS A 8 0.11 21.58 1.09
C LYS A 8 -1.26 21.62 1.79
N GLY A 9 -2.15 22.51 1.39
CA GLY A 9 -3.52 22.60 1.92
C GLY A 9 -4.39 21.41 1.55
N PHE A 10 -4.27 20.88 0.34
CA PHE A 10 -5.00 19.69 -0.11
C PHE A 10 -4.56 18.43 0.65
N PHE A 11 -3.25 18.19 0.76
CA PHE A 11 -2.73 17.05 1.52
C PHE A 11 -3.04 17.16 3.02
N ALA A 12 -3.05 18.36 3.58
CA ALA A 12 -3.44 18.55 4.99
C ALA A 12 -4.94 18.20 5.22
N ARG A 13 -5.82 18.59 4.30
CA ARG A 13 -7.25 18.23 4.36
C ARG A 13 -7.48 16.74 4.14
N LEU A 14 -6.79 16.12 3.19
CA LEU A 14 -6.85 14.68 2.96
C LEU A 14 -6.38 13.91 4.19
N LYS A 15 -5.27 14.32 4.78
CA LYS A 15 -4.73 13.72 6.01
C LYS A 15 -5.70 13.89 7.19
N ALA A 16 -6.34 15.04 7.33
CA ALA A 16 -7.35 15.27 8.36
C ALA A 16 -8.62 14.42 8.14
N GLY A 17 -9.05 14.26 6.89
CA GLY A 17 -10.21 13.42 6.55
C GLY A 17 -10.00 11.94 6.82
N LEU A 18 -8.75 11.46 6.72
CA LEU A 18 -8.38 10.07 6.98
C LEU A 18 -7.88 9.82 8.42
N ALA A 19 -7.79 10.88 9.24
CA ALA A 19 -7.19 10.79 10.58
C ALA A 19 -7.93 9.77 11.46
N LYS A 20 -9.25 9.78 11.49
CA LYS A 20 -10.04 8.88 12.32
C LYS A 20 -9.84 7.40 11.95
N THR A 21 -9.87 7.08 10.65
CA THR A 21 -9.65 5.72 10.18
C THR A 21 -8.22 5.26 10.46
N ARG A 22 -7.25 6.14 10.20
CA ARG A 22 -5.84 5.87 10.51
C ARG A 22 -5.63 5.63 11.99
N ASP A 23 -6.21 6.48 12.85
CA ASP A 23 -5.97 6.43 14.29
C ASP A 23 -6.57 5.15 14.88
N ASN A 24 -7.75 4.70 14.46
CA ASN A 24 -8.32 3.41 14.86
C ASN A 24 -7.43 2.22 14.44
N ILE A 25 -6.92 2.21 13.20
CA ILE A 25 -6.04 1.15 12.72
C ILE A 25 -4.71 1.16 13.49
N VAL A 26 -4.12 2.34 13.72
CA VAL A 26 -2.87 2.48 14.46
C VAL A 26 -3.03 2.03 15.91
N GLU A 27 -4.17 2.34 16.54
CA GLU A 27 -4.49 1.90 17.90
C GLU A 27 -4.55 0.36 17.98
N SER A 28 -5.33 -0.28 17.08
CA SER A 28 -5.41 -1.75 17.02
C SER A 28 -4.04 -2.41 16.84
N PHE A 29 -3.20 -1.91 15.93
CA PHE A 29 -1.84 -2.43 15.78
C PHE A 29 -0.96 -2.17 17.00
N THR A 30 -1.14 -1.04 17.68
CA THR A 30 -0.38 -0.71 18.88
C THR A 30 -0.72 -1.69 20.00
N ASP A 31 -1.98 -2.06 20.15
CA ASP A 31 -2.44 -3.01 21.15
C ASP A 31 -1.88 -4.42 20.86
N VAL A 32 -1.95 -4.88 19.61
CA VAL A 32 -1.41 -6.19 19.23
C VAL A 32 0.10 -6.26 19.45
N PHE A 33 0.87 -5.29 18.98
CA PHE A 33 2.33 -5.28 19.18
C PHE A 33 2.75 -4.93 20.61
N GLY A 34 1.83 -4.44 21.43
CA GLY A 34 2.00 -4.21 22.87
C GLY A 34 1.70 -5.44 23.73
N ALA A 35 1.28 -6.56 23.16
CA ALA A 35 1.06 -7.81 23.87
C ALA A 35 2.31 -8.28 24.63
N SER A 36 2.12 -9.12 25.64
CA SER A 36 3.23 -9.63 26.45
C SER A 36 3.94 -10.84 25.85
N HIS A 37 3.28 -11.58 24.98
CA HIS A 37 3.80 -12.82 24.38
C HIS A 37 3.41 -12.94 22.92
N ILE A 38 4.21 -13.73 22.18
CA ILE A 38 3.89 -14.17 20.81
C ILE A 38 3.31 -15.57 20.94
N ASP A 39 2.00 -15.66 20.96
CA ASP A 39 1.21 -16.89 21.06
C ASP A 39 0.16 -16.95 19.93
N ASP A 40 -0.71 -17.92 19.98
CA ASP A 40 -1.76 -18.05 18.97
C ASP A 40 -2.71 -16.84 18.98
N ASP A 41 -3.05 -16.33 20.16
CA ASP A 41 -3.89 -15.14 20.33
C ASP A 41 -3.25 -13.90 19.69
N PHE A 42 -1.92 -13.75 19.79
CA PHE A 42 -1.20 -12.67 19.10
C PHE A 42 -1.38 -12.71 17.59
N TYR A 43 -1.27 -13.90 16.99
CA TYR A 43 -1.42 -14.05 15.53
C TYR A 43 -2.87 -13.88 15.10
N GLU A 44 -3.84 -14.38 15.86
CA GLU A 44 -5.27 -14.21 15.59
C GLU A 44 -5.67 -12.73 15.65
N ASN A 45 -5.26 -12.00 16.68
CA ASN A 45 -5.51 -10.56 16.80
C ASN A 45 -4.86 -9.75 15.67
N LEU A 46 -3.66 -10.14 15.24
CA LEU A 46 -2.98 -9.50 14.13
C LEU A 46 -3.71 -9.76 12.79
N GLU A 47 -4.17 -10.99 12.58
CA GLU A 47 -4.98 -11.37 11.42
C GLU A 47 -6.28 -10.56 11.37
N GLU A 48 -7.02 -10.51 12.47
CA GLU A 48 -8.24 -9.73 12.58
C GLU A 48 -7.99 -8.24 12.28
N THR A 49 -6.90 -7.69 12.81
CA THR A 49 -6.51 -6.28 12.58
C THR A 49 -6.24 -6.02 11.09
N PHE A 50 -5.59 -6.94 10.39
CA PHE A 50 -5.36 -6.81 8.95
C PHE A 50 -6.66 -6.89 8.14
N ILE A 51 -7.57 -7.81 8.50
CA ILE A 51 -8.87 -7.94 7.86
C ILE A 51 -9.71 -6.67 8.08
N MET A 52 -9.71 -6.13 9.30
CA MET A 52 -10.39 -4.87 9.61
C MET A 52 -9.78 -3.67 8.88
N ALA A 53 -8.50 -3.72 8.54
CA ALA A 53 -7.81 -2.73 7.70
C ALA A 53 -8.08 -2.92 6.19
N ASP A 54 -9.04 -3.78 5.82
CA ASP A 54 -9.41 -4.11 4.44
C ASP A 54 -8.30 -4.83 3.64
N MET A 55 -7.40 -5.50 4.35
CA MET A 55 -6.45 -6.43 3.72
C MET A 55 -7.19 -7.72 3.37
N GLY A 56 -7.12 -8.14 2.10
CA GLY A 56 -7.77 -9.37 1.66
C GLY A 56 -7.21 -10.60 2.37
N TYR A 57 -8.07 -11.61 2.63
CA TYR A 57 -7.73 -12.81 3.40
C TYR A 57 -6.45 -13.51 2.91
N GLU A 58 -6.33 -13.76 1.60
CA GLU A 58 -5.15 -14.41 1.03
C GLU A 58 -3.84 -13.65 1.30
N THR A 59 -3.89 -12.31 1.28
CA THR A 59 -2.74 -11.46 1.56
C THR A 59 -2.40 -11.50 3.05
N THR A 60 -3.41 -11.44 3.91
CA THR A 60 -3.28 -11.54 5.36
C THR A 60 -2.62 -12.87 5.75
N GLU A 61 -3.15 -13.98 5.25
CA GLU A 61 -2.60 -15.32 5.49
C GLU A 61 -1.10 -15.39 5.13
N LYS A 62 -0.72 -14.91 3.95
CA LYS A 62 0.71 -14.87 3.54
C LYS A 62 1.58 -14.02 4.47
N VAL A 63 1.05 -12.92 4.98
CA VAL A 63 1.79 -12.06 5.92
C VAL A 63 1.97 -12.77 7.26
N ILE A 64 0.91 -13.39 7.78
CA ILE A 64 0.94 -14.13 9.05
C ILE A 64 1.87 -15.34 8.98
N GLU A 65 1.78 -16.15 7.91
CA GLU A 65 2.69 -17.29 7.71
C GLU A 65 4.15 -16.83 7.62
N GLY A 66 4.42 -15.81 6.81
CA GLY A 66 5.76 -15.24 6.70
C GLY A 66 6.29 -14.67 8.02
N LEU A 67 5.41 -14.13 8.86
CA LEU A 67 5.78 -13.67 10.19
C LEU A 67 6.10 -14.84 11.13
N LYS A 68 5.24 -15.87 11.19
CA LYS A 68 5.46 -17.08 12.00
C LYS A 68 6.83 -17.70 11.70
N GLN A 69 7.14 -17.88 10.41
CA GLN A 69 8.42 -18.43 9.99
C GLN A 69 9.61 -17.56 10.44
N LYS A 70 9.53 -16.23 10.27
CA LYS A 70 10.62 -15.32 10.69
C LYS A 70 10.80 -15.24 12.20
N VAL A 71 9.71 -15.32 12.96
CA VAL A 71 9.74 -15.35 14.43
C VAL A 71 10.44 -16.61 14.90
N GLU A 72 10.13 -17.77 14.30
CA GLU A 72 10.77 -19.04 14.60
C GLU A 72 12.26 -19.04 14.23
N ASP A 73 12.59 -18.68 13.00
CA ASP A 73 13.97 -18.65 12.48
C ASP A 73 14.89 -17.72 13.29
N SER A 74 14.35 -16.59 13.73
CA SER A 74 15.12 -15.55 14.44
C SER A 74 14.97 -15.64 15.98
N HIS A 75 14.22 -16.60 16.50
CA HIS A 75 13.95 -16.80 17.92
C HIS A 75 13.42 -15.54 18.63
N ILE A 76 12.56 -14.79 17.96
CA ILE A 76 11.98 -13.54 18.48
C ILE A 76 10.95 -13.89 19.55
N LYS A 77 11.05 -13.21 20.70
CA LYS A 77 10.16 -13.43 21.85
C LYS A 77 9.26 -12.24 22.17
N GLU A 78 9.60 -11.07 21.65
CA GLU A 78 8.90 -9.83 21.96
C GLU A 78 7.98 -9.41 20.80
N PRO A 79 6.66 -9.26 21.04
CA PRO A 79 5.71 -8.81 20.00
C PRO A 79 6.10 -7.50 19.35
N ALA A 80 6.68 -6.56 20.08
CA ALA A 80 7.15 -5.27 19.56
C ALA A 80 8.16 -5.42 18.41
N ALA A 81 9.02 -6.45 18.45
CA ALA A 81 9.99 -6.74 17.41
C ALA A 81 9.33 -7.26 16.11
N CYS A 82 8.13 -7.83 16.20
CA CYS A 82 7.38 -8.32 15.05
C CYS A 82 6.92 -7.18 14.13
N LYS A 83 6.77 -5.96 14.62
CA LYS A 83 6.32 -4.80 13.84
C LYS A 83 7.21 -4.55 12.61
N GLU A 84 8.52 -4.54 12.79
CA GLU A 84 9.46 -4.33 11.68
C GLU A 84 9.45 -5.50 10.70
N LEU A 85 9.30 -6.73 11.19
CA LEU A 85 9.17 -7.91 10.33
C LEU A 85 7.94 -7.83 9.45
N VAL A 86 6.79 -7.50 10.03
CA VAL A 86 5.53 -7.31 9.29
C VAL A 86 5.68 -6.25 8.20
N ILE A 87 6.26 -5.10 8.54
CA ILE A 87 6.51 -4.03 7.57
C ILE A 87 7.39 -4.53 6.40
N ASN A 88 8.43 -5.30 6.69
CA ASN A 88 9.33 -5.82 5.67
C ASN A 88 8.66 -6.91 4.82
N ILE A 89 7.83 -7.76 5.40
CA ILE A 89 7.07 -8.77 4.67
C ILE A 89 6.10 -8.08 3.70
N ILE A 90 5.33 -7.10 4.17
CA ILE A 90 4.40 -6.34 3.34
C ILE A 90 5.14 -5.60 2.21
N LYS A 91 6.26 -4.94 2.52
CA LYS A 91 7.08 -4.27 1.50
C LYS A 91 7.56 -5.24 0.42
N ASN A 92 8.00 -6.43 0.81
CA ASN A 92 8.44 -7.45 -0.13
C ASN A 92 7.30 -7.96 -1.01
N GLN A 93 6.10 -8.14 -0.46
CA GLN A 93 4.92 -8.54 -1.23
C GLN A 93 4.45 -7.44 -2.20
N MET A 94 4.64 -6.16 -1.84
CA MET A 94 4.33 -5.01 -2.70
C MET A 94 5.42 -4.72 -3.73
N SER A 95 6.58 -5.35 -3.61
CA SER A 95 7.68 -5.16 -4.54
C SER A 95 7.30 -5.74 -5.90
N VAL A 96 7.34 -4.90 -6.92
CA VAL A 96 7.13 -5.28 -8.32
C VAL A 96 8.49 -5.41 -8.96
N ASP A 97 8.66 -6.46 -9.77
CA ASP A 97 9.87 -6.64 -10.56
C ASP A 97 10.07 -5.44 -11.51
N ASP A 98 11.31 -5.01 -11.72
CA ASP A 98 11.64 -3.91 -12.64
C ASP A 98 11.11 -4.15 -14.06
N SER A 99 10.96 -5.41 -14.46
CA SER A 99 10.35 -5.81 -15.72
C SER A 99 8.89 -5.38 -15.87
N ALA A 100 8.16 -5.15 -14.78
CA ALA A 100 6.79 -4.67 -14.81
C ALA A 100 6.65 -3.30 -15.48
N TYR A 101 7.71 -2.49 -15.49
CA TYR A 101 7.76 -1.18 -16.12
C TYR A 101 8.45 -1.15 -17.48
N ASP A 102 8.84 -2.30 -18.02
CA ASP A 102 9.50 -2.44 -19.33
C ASP A 102 8.68 -1.85 -20.49
N PHE A 103 7.35 -1.78 -20.32
CA PHE A 103 6.46 -1.14 -21.27
C PHE A 103 6.81 0.34 -21.51
N GLU A 104 7.45 1.01 -20.58
CA GLU A 104 7.90 2.40 -20.73
C GLU A 104 9.01 2.56 -21.77
N ASN A 105 9.78 1.52 -22.03
CA ASN A 105 10.93 1.51 -22.91
C ASN A 105 10.64 0.92 -24.30
N LYS A 106 9.40 0.46 -24.52
CA LYS A 106 8.95 -0.19 -25.76
C LYS A 106 7.74 0.57 -26.34
N LYS A 107 7.42 0.28 -27.62
CA LYS A 107 6.14 0.67 -28.18
C LYS A 107 5.04 -0.18 -27.54
N SER A 108 4.25 0.44 -26.71
CA SER A 108 3.30 -0.26 -25.83
C SER A 108 1.91 0.36 -25.90
N VAL A 109 0.90 -0.44 -25.54
CA VAL A 109 -0.48 0.01 -25.38
C VAL A 109 -0.82 -0.11 -23.90
N VAL A 110 -1.28 0.98 -23.29
CA VAL A 110 -1.73 1.00 -21.88
C VAL A 110 -3.25 1.10 -21.87
N LEU A 111 -3.90 0.08 -21.32
CA LEU A 111 -5.35 0.04 -21.12
C LEU A 111 -5.69 0.43 -19.68
N VAL A 112 -6.48 1.50 -19.53
CA VAL A 112 -6.97 1.96 -18.21
C VAL A 112 -8.41 1.49 -18.02
N ILE A 113 -8.63 0.60 -17.06
CA ILE A 113 -9.94 0.01 -16.75
C ILE A 113 -10.48 0.50 -15.40
N GLY A 114 -11.78 0.43 -15.21
CA GLY A 114 -12.46 0.80 -13.97
C GLY A 114 -13.91 1.19 -14.20
N VAL A 115 -14.69 1.27 -13.12
CA VAL A 115 -16.10 1.68 -13.16
C VAL A 115 -16.26 3.17 -13.53
N ASN A 116 -17.48 3.60 -13.82
CA ASN A 116 -17.74 4.99 -14.16
C ASN A 116 -17.45 5.93 -12.98
N GLY A 117 -16.92 7.11 -13.25
CA GLY A 117 -16.65 8.13 -12.22
C GLY A 117 -15.36 7.96 -11.41
N VAL A 118 -14.63 6.85 -11.50
CA VAL A 118 -13.39 6.61 -10.72
C VAL A 118 -12.16 7.41 -11.18
N GLY A 119 -12.31 8.25 -12.22
CA GLY A 119 -11.20 9.10 -12.66
C GLY A 119 -10.33 8.51 -13.76
N LYS A 120 -10.80 7.52 -14.53
CA LYS A 120 -10.06 6.93 -15.67
C LYS A 120 -9.51 7.99 -16.63
N THR A 121 -10.40 8.85 -17.15
CA THR A 121 -10.03 9.90 -18.12
C THR A 121 -9.01 10.88 -17.52
N THR A 122 -9.18 11.26 -16.26
CA THR A 122 -8.24 12.13 -15.55
C THR A 122 -6.87 11.46 -15.41
N THR A 123 -6.84 10.16 -15.09
CA THR A 123 -5.60 9.38 -14.97
C THR A 123 -4.90 9.26 -16.32
N ILE A 124 -5.63 8.96 -17.40
CA ILE A 124 -5.09 8.90 -18.76
C ILE A 124 -4.45 10.24 -19.14
N GLY A 125 -5.14 11.36 -18.90
CA GLY A 125 -4.61 12.69 -19.19
C GLY A 125 -3.32 13.01 -18.43
N LYS A 126 -3.26 12.67 -17.14
CA LYS A 126 -2.07 12.86 -16.30
C LYS A 126 -0.90 11.99 -16.76
N LEU A 127 -1.12 10.70 -17.04
CA LEU A 127 -0.10 9.80 -17.56
C LEU A 127 0.43 10.27 -18.91
N ALA A 128 -0.45 10.65 -19.82
CA ALA A 128 -0.05 11.16 -21.13
C ALA A 128 0.82 12.42 -21.01
N ALA A 129 0.44 13.36 -20.15
CA ALA A 129 1.23 14.55 -19.89
C ALA A 129 2.61 14.21 -19.31
N GLN A 130 2.68 13.29 -18.34
CA GLN A 130 3.93 12.85 -17.73
C GLN A 130 4.88 12.19 -18.72
N TYR A 131 4.37 11.29 -19.59
CA TYR A 131 5.21 10.66 -20.62
C TYR A 131 5.68 11.63 -21.68
N ARG A 132 4.84 12.60 -22.07
CA ARG A 132 5.26 13.67 -23.01
C ARG A 132 6.36 14.55 -22.42
N GLN A 133 6.29 14.88 -21.13
CA GLN A 133 7.35 15.62 -20.45
C GLN A 133 8.68 14.84 -20.40
N ARG A 134 8.60 13.51 -20.37
CA ARG A 134 9.78 12.61 -20.47
C ARG A 134 10.24 12.38 -21.93
N GLY A 135 9.70 13.12 -22.90
CA GLY A 135 10.07 13.02 -24.32
C GLY A 135 9.47 11.82 -25.05
N LYS A 136 8.51 11.11 -24.46
CA LYS A 136 7.85 9.98 -25.11
C LYS A 136 6.75 10.46 -26.06
N LYS A 137 6.58 9.78 -27.20
CA LYS A 137 5.47 10.02 -28.12
C LYS A 137 4.22 9.27 -27.63
N VAL A 138 3.19 10.02 -27.25
CA VAL A 138 1.94 9.45 -26.72
C VAL A 138 0.80 9.72 -27.70
N LEU A 139 0.06 8.66 -28.04
CA LEU A 139 -1.18 8.71 -28.80
C LEU A 139 -2.34 8.40 -27.85
N MET A 140 -3.37 9.21 -27.87
CA MET A 140 -4.62 8.95 -27.18
C MET A 140 -5.74 8.82 -28.22
N PRO A 141 -6.61 7.80 -28.11
CA PRO A 141 -7.79 7.74 -28.96
C PRO A 141 -8.68 8.95 -28.64
N GLN A 142 -9.20 9.58 -29.68
CA GLN A 142 -10.26 10.59 -29.54
C GLN A 142 -11.60 9.87 -29.57
N HIS A 143 -12.44 10.13 -28.59
CA HIS A 143 -13.86 9.76 -28.59
C HIS A 143 -14.67 10.88 -29.19
#